data_ab8a056b48d64be2274ef71e01332778
#
_entry.id   ab8a056b48d64be2274ef71e01332778
#
_cell.length_a   1.000
_cell.length_b   1.000
_cell.length_c   1.000
_cell.angle_alpha   90.00
_cell.angle_beta   90.00
_cell.angle_gamma   90.00
#
_symmetry.space_group_name_H-M   'P 1'
#
loop_
_entity.id
_entity.type
_entity.pdbx_description
1 polymer ?
#
loop_
_entity_poly.entity_id
_entity_poly.type
_entity_poly.pdbx_seq_one_letter_code
_entity_poly.pdbx_strand_id
1 'polypeptide(L)'
;MPGQSVGAVKSQRAHFDQPLHLRSGGILPAYDLVYETYGTLNAAKSNAILVCHALSGHHHVAGHYADQPDNIGWWDNIIGPGRPLDTDKFF
;
A
#
# COMPACT_ATOMS: atom_id res chain seq x y z
N MET A 1 -15.29 7.64 14.52
CA MET A 1 -15.20 7.95 13.10
C MET A 1 -16.09 7.02 12.31
N PRO A 2 -16.89 7.53 11.38
CA PRO A 2 -17.60 6.64 10.47
C PRO A 2 -16.61 5.85 9.63
N GLY A 3 -17.05 4.72 9.12
CA GLY A 3 -16.23 3.86 8.33
C GLY A 3 -15.62 2.73 9.14
N GLN A 4 -14.99 1.83 8.43
CA GLN A 4 -14.48 0.59 8.98
C GLN A 4 -13.04 0.37 8.56
N SER A 5 -12.34 -0.51 9.29
CA SER A 5 -11.01 -0.97 8.89
C SER A 5 -11.08 -1.80 7.61
N VAL A 6 -10.00 -1.79 6.82
CA VAL A 6 -9.84 -2.73 5.70
C VAL A 6 -9.69 -4.18 6.18
N GLY A 7 -9.48 -4.39 7.48
CA GLY A 7 -9.37 -5.72 8.06
C GLY A 7 -7.97 -6.32 7.97
N ALA A 8 -7.89 -7.65 7.85
CA ALA A 8 -6.64 -8.35 7.73
C ALA A 8 -6.03 -8.13 6.33
N VAL A 9 -4.76 -7.78 6.30
CA VAL A 9 -4.02 -7.50 5.07
C VAL A 9 -2.75 -8.34 5.01
N LYS A 10 -2.16 -8.41 3.82
CA LYS A 10 -0.92 -9.14 3.58
C LYS A 10 0.07 -8.24 2.86
N SER A 11 1.33 -8.29 3.30
CA SER A 11 2.42 -7.70 2.52
C SER A 11 2.64 -8.51 1.25
N GLN A 12 2.91 -7.83 0.16
CA GLN A 12 3.23 -8.43 -1.13
C GLN A 12 4.61 -7.95 -1.56
N ARG A 13 5.28 -8.75 -2.37
CA ARG A 13 6.61 -8.42 -2.88
C ARG A 13 6.61 -8.51 -4.40
N ALA A 14 7.10 -7.45 -5.04
CA ALA A 14 7.35 -7.42 -6.47
C ALA A 14 8.85 -7.42 -6.71
N HIS A 15 9.33 -8.33 -7.55
CA HIS A 15 10.74 -8.38 -7.97
C HIS A 15 10.88 -7.79 -9.36
N PHE A 16 11.83 -6.89 -9.52
CA PHE A 16 12.15 -6.25 -10.79
C PHE A 16 13.59 -6.61 -11.16
N ASP A 17 13.76 -7.28 -12.28
CA ASP A 17 15.07 -7.71 -12.77
C ASP A 17 15.59 -6.85 -13.94
N GLN A 18 14.84 -5.81 -14.31
CA GLN A 18 15.30 -4.82 -15.28
C GLN A 18 16.09 -3.73 -14.56
N PRO A 19 17.28 -3.36 -15.08
CA PRO A 19 18.09 -2.32 -14.45
C PRO A 19 17.34 -0.98 -14.37
N LEU A 20 17.43 -0.33 -13.22
CA LEU A 20 16.93 1.03 -13.02
C LEU A 20 18.12 1.98 -13.09
N HIS A 21 18.09 2.88 -14.06
CA HIS A 21 19.14 3.90 -14.23
C HIS A 21 18.81 5.09 -13.34
N LEU A 22 19.69 5.38 -12.39
CA LEU A 22 19.50 6.48 -11.45
C LEU A 22 20.00 7.78 -12.09
N ARG A 23 19.41 8.89 -11.65
CA ARG A 23 19.80 10.22 -12.12
C ARG A 23 21.27 10.53 -11.81
N SER A 24 21.81 9.97 -10.75
CA SER A 24 23.22 10.12 -10.36
C SER A 24 24.19 9.42 -11.29
N GLY A 25 23.70 8.61 -12.23
CA GLY A 25 24.54 7.76 -13.10
C GLY A 25 24.72 6.35 -12.57
N GLY A 26 24.29 6.06 -11.35
CA GLY A 26 24.29 4.70 -10.81
C GLY A 26 23.23 3.82 -11.43
N ILE A 27 23.37 2.51 -11.24
CA ILE A 27 22.42 1.52 -11.76
C ILE A 27 22.07 0.55 -10.65
N LEU A 28 20.75 0.34 -10.43
CA LEU A 28 20.23 -0.78 -9.65
C LEU A 28 19.96 -1.93 -10.62
N PRO A 29 20.77 -2.99 -10.62
CA PRO A 29 20.58 -4.07 -11.59
C PRO A 29 19.30 -4.87 -11.37
N ALA A 30 18.89 -5.01 -10.11
CA ALA A 30 17.64 -5.66 -9.73
C ALA A 30 17.19 -5.13 -8.37
N TYR A 31 15.90 -5.20 -8.06
CA TYR A 31 15.38 -4.74 -6.76
C TYR A 31 14.02 -5.35 -6.48
N ASP A 32 13.67 -5.38 -5.20
CA ASP A 32 12.36 -5.79 -4.73
C ASP A 32 11.64 -4.60 -4.10
N LEU A 33 10.32 -4.53 -4.31
CA LEU A 33 9.46 -3.61 -3.61
C LEU A 33 8.44 -4.40 -2.80
N VAL A 34 8.25 -4.02 -1.54
CA VAL A 34 7.21 -4.57 -0.68
C VAL A 34 6.08 -3.57 -0.61
N TYR A 35 4.85 -4.03 -0.82
CA TYR A 35 3.69 -3.18 -0.89
C TYR A 35 2.46 -3.89 -0.33
N GLU A 36 1.40 -3.12 -0.10
CA GLU A 36 0.08 -3.62 0.24
C GLU A 36 -0.95 -2.98 -0.67
N THR A 37 -2.07 -3.67 -0.86
CA THR A 37 -3.20 -3.15 -1.61
C THR A 37 -4.46 -3.23 -0.77
N TYR A 38 -5.35 -2.26 -0.95
CA TYR A 38 -6.62 -2.17 -0.25
C TYR A 38 -7.72 -1.84 -1.25
N GLY A 39 -8.89 -2.42 -1.08
CA GLY A 39 -10.00 -2.19 -1.99
C GLY A 39 -9.89 -3.00 -3.27
N THR A 40 -10.61 -2.56 -4.30
CA THR A 40 -10.71 -3.28 -5.57
C THR A 40 -10.44 -2.34 -6.74
N LEU A 41 -9.50 -2.74 -7.60
CA LEU A 41 -9.22 -2.02 -8.83
C LEU A 41 -10.37 -2.24 -9.81
N ASN A 42 -10.94 -1.16 -10.36
CA ASN A 42 -12.03 -1.27 -11.32
C ASN A 42 -11.52 -1.79 -12.68
N ALA A 43 -12.46 -2.19 -13.56
CA ALA A 43 -12.11 -2.76 -14.85
C ALA A 43 -11.35 -1.76 -15.74
N ALA A 44 -11.67 -0.48 -15.63
CA ALA A 44 -10.98 0.59 -16.37
C ALA A 44 -9.62 0.94 -15.80
N LYS A 45 -9.28 0.43 -14.60
CA LYS A 45 -8.04 0.74 -13.87
C LYS A 45 -7.89 2.26 -13.63
N SER A 46 -9.01 2.92 -13.32
CA SER A 46 -9.07 4.37 -13.20
C SER A 46 -9.25 4.86 -11.76
N ASN A 47 -9.35 3.95 -10.78
CA ASN A 47 -9.63 4.28 -9.38
C ASN A 47 -8.45 4.02 -8.44
N ALA A 48 -7.24 3.88 -8.98
CA ALA A 48 -6.06 3.62 -8.16
C ALA A 48 -5.50 4.88 -7.53
N ILE A 49 -5.13 4.80 -6.25
CA ILE A 49 -4.42 5.84 -5.53
C ILE A 49 -3.12 5.24 -5.00
N LEU A 50 -2.00 5.86 -5.31
CA LEU A 50 -0.70 5.46 -4.80
C LEU A 50 -0.41 6.22 -3.52
N VAL A 51 -0.14 5.49 -2.43
CA VAL A 51 0.24 6.07 -1.15
C VAL A 51 1.72 5.77 -0.91
N CYS A 52 2.51 6.83 -0.76
CA CYS A 52 3.94 6.74 -0.51
C CYS A 52 4.23 7.14 0.93
N HIS A 53 4.97 6.29 1.66
CA HIS A 53 5.35 6.61 3.03
C HIS A 53 6.52 7.58 3.07
N ALA A 54 6.71 8.25 4.22
CA ALA A 54 7.87 9.10 4.47
C ALA A 54 9.13 8.24 4.66
N LEU A 55 10.30 8.88 4.68
CA LEU A 55 11.58 8.20 4.83
C LEU A 55 11.64 7.27 6.04
N SER A 56 11.02 7.66 7.15
CA SER A 56 10.97 6.87 8.38
C SER A 56 9.74 5.96 8.48
N GLY A 57 8.92 5.90 7.43
CA GLY A 57 7.73 5.07 7.40
C GLY A 57 7.96 3.69 6.81
N HIS A 58 6.87 3.02 6.48
CA HIS A 58 6.90 1.69 5.87
C HIS A 58 5.60 1.45 5.10
N HIS A 59 5.54 0.31 4.40
CA HIS A 59 4.44 -0.03 3.49
C HIS A 59 3.13 -0.41 4.18
N HIS A 60 3.14 -0.70 5.49
CA HIS A 60 1.92 -1.11 6.21
C HIS A 60 1.09 0.12 6.58
N VAL A 61 0.19 0.53 5.68
CA VAL A 61 -0.53 1.80 5.77
C VAL A 61 -1.86 1.63 6.49
N ALA A 62 -2.57 0.54 6.26
CA ALA A 62 -3.90 0.29 6.81
C ALA A 62 -4.10 -1.18 7.15
N GLY A 63 -5.11 -1.46 7.99
CA GLY A 63 -5.45 -2.80 8.41
C GLY A 63 -4.48 -3.39 9.43
N HIS A 64 -4.56 -4.68 9.60
CA HIS A 64 -3.70 -5.44 10.52
C HIS A 64 -3.28 -6.75 9.87
N TYR A 65 -2.20 -7.34 10.39
CA TYR A 65 -1.78 -8.68 9.96
C TYR A 65 -2.48 -9.75 10.79
N ALA A 66 -2.86 -10.86 10.15
CA ALA A 66 -3.57 -11.94 10.83
C ALA A 66 -2.76 -12.52 11.99
N ASP A 67 -1.42 -12.59 11.87
CA ASP A 67 -0.51 -13.07 12.90
C ASP A 67 -0.02 -11.99 13.85
N GLN A 68 -0.36 -10.74 13.59
CA GLN A 68 0.03 -9.56 14.39
C GLN A 68 -1.16 -8.60 14.47
N PRO A 69 -2.22 -8.95 15.20
CA PRO A 69 -3.45 -8.15 15.19
C PRO A 69 -3.29 -6.74 15.78
N ASP A 70 -2.24 -6.51 16.58
CA ASP A 70 -1.96 -5.19 17.13
C ASP A 70 -1.07 -4.34 16.22
N ASN A 71 -0.56 -4.90 15.13
CA ASN A 71 0.24 -4.15 14.15
C ASN A 71 -0.69 -3.47 13.15
N ILE A 72 -1.19 -2.29 13.54
CA ILE A 72 -2.14 -1.51 12.76
C ILE A 72 -1.39 -0.57 11.83
N GLY A 73 -1.83 -0.45 10.59
CA GLY A 73 -1.25 0.46 9.62
C GLY A 73 -1.26 1.91 10.10
N TRP A 74 -0.23 2.67 9.74
CA TRP A 74 -0.01 4.02 10.28
C TRP A 74 -1.07 5.03 9.82
N TRP A 75 -1.81 4.74 8.77
CA TRP A 75 -2.90 5.59 8.28
C TRP A 75 -4.25 4.89 8.29
N ASP A 76 -4.40 3.91 9.17
CA ASP A 76 -5.62 3.10 9.25
C ASP A 76 -6.88 3.94 9.50
N ASN A 77 -6.74 5.06 10.22
CA ASN A 77 -7.85 5.96 10.49
C ASN A 77 -8.34 6.73 9.26
N ILE A 78 -7.58 6.76 8.18
CA ILE A 78 -7.88 7.50 6.95
C ILE A 78 -8.35 6.56 5.84
N ILE A 79 -7.86 5.32 5.81
CA ILE A 79 -8.07 4.37 4.72
C ILE A 79 -9.00 3.25 5.19
N GLY A 80 -10.08 3.04 4.48
CA GLY A 80 -11.01 1.96 4.76
C GLY A 80 -12.39 2.24 4.17
N PRO A 81 -13.30 1.27 4.24
CA PRO A 81 -14.67 1.47 3.76
C PRO A 81 -15.34 2.63 4.51
N GLY A 82 -15.80 3.63 3.77
CA GLY A 82 -16.46 4.81 4.34
C GLY A 82 -15.53 5.81 5.00
N ARG A 83 -14.22 5.60 4.97
CA ARG A 83 -13.21 6.54 5.49
C ARG A 83 -12.83 7.54 4.40
N PRO A 84 -12.06 8.61 4.73
CA PRO A 84 -11.69 9.63 3.73
C PRO A 84 -11.08 9.08 2.45
N LEU A 85 -10.17 8.11 2.55
CA LEU A 85 -9.75 7.30 1.40
C LEU A 85 -10.59 6.03 1.40
N ASP A 86 -11.72 6.12 0.74
CA ASP A 86 -12.80 5.13 0.81
C ASP A 86 -12.47 3.95 -0.10
N THR A 87 -12.16 2.79 0.50
CA THR A 87 -11.81 1.59 -0.24
C THR A 87 -13.01 0.91 -0.90
N ASP A 88 -14.23 1.38 -0.67
CA ASP A 88 -15.39 0.99 -1.47
C ASP A 88 -15.36 1.63 -2.86
N LYS A 89 -14.60 2.72 -3.05
CA LYS A 89 -14.51 3.48 -4.30
C LYS A 89 -13.13 3.40 -4.92
N PHE A 90 -12.09 3.36 -4.12
CA PHE A 90 -10.70 3.47 -4.57
C PHE A 90 -9.90 2.21 -4.22
N PHE A 91 -8.95 1.97 -5.08
CA PHE A 91 -7.98 0.90 -4.89
C PHE A 91 -6.64 1.48 -4.48
#